data_49fbfa55f035a043e3214698e4db5a1b
#
_entry.id   49fbfa55f035a043e3214698e4db5a1b
#
_cell.length_a   1.000
_cell.length_b   1.000
_cell.length_c   1.000
_cell.angle_alpha   90.00
_cell.angle_beta   90.00
_cell.angle_gamma   90.00
#
_symmetry.space_group_name_H-M   'P 1'
#
loop_
_entity.id
_entity.type
_entity.pdbx_description
1 polymer ?
#
loop_
_entity_poly.entity_id
_entity_poly.type
_entity_poly.pdbx_seq_one_letter_code
_entity_poly.pdbx_strand_id
1 'polypeptide(L)'
;MVSSSIHWKQSIHLYGDFKILLVVFFIAFLKSGPNRSQSEEEANKLQSAHLAHLGKMYELGYADISGPFGDDGDIRGITIYNVPTYEMADSLANSDPMVKAGRLVIELHPWWAGKGLPLR
;
A
#
# COMPACT_ATOMS: atom_id res chain seq x y z
N MET A 1 -31.62 5.70 1.70
CA MET A 1 -30.84 5.59 1.26
C MET A 1 -29.70 5.28 1.74
N VAL A 2 -29.35 4.59 1.60
CA VAL A 2 -28.24 4.34 1.91
C VAL A 2 -27.21 4.83 1.25
N SER A 3 -27.45 5.52 0.24
CA SER A 3 -26.45 6.01 -0.58
C SER A 3 -25.48 6.86 0.12
N SER A 4 -25.86 7.53 1.16
CA SER A 4 -24.93 8.35 1.91
C SER A 4 -23.81 7.54 2.55
N SER A 5 -24.02 6.25 2.81
CA SER A 5 -23.01 5.41 3.44
C SER A 5 -22.37 4.46 2.45
N ILE A 6 -22.88 4.35 1.23
CA ILE A 6 -22.32 3.48 0.21
C ILE A 6 -21.98 4.33 -1.00
N HIS A 7 -20.74 4.29 -1.39
CA HIS A 7 -20.26 5.03 -2.54
C HIS A 7 -19.37 4.12 -3.39
N TRP A 8 -18.79 4.66 -4.46
CA TRP A 8 -18.05 3.85 -5.42
C TRP A 8 -16.96 2.97 -4.81
N LYS A 9 -16.45 3.32 -3.63
CA LYS A 9 -15.41 2.56 -2.94
C LYS A 9 -15.95 1.43 -2.08
N GLN A 10 -17.26 1.30 -1.98
CA GLN A 10 -17.88 0.33 -1.09
C GLN A 10 -18.91 -0.49 -1.82
N SER A 11 -19.04 -1.75 -1.45
CA SER A 11 -20.02 -2.66 -2.03
C SER A 11 -20.40 -3.70 -0.99
N ILE A 12 -21.71 -4.01 -0.90
CA ILE A 12 -22.20 -5.03 0.01
C ILE A 12 -22.46 -6.30 -0.77
N HIS A 13 -21.89 -7.39 -0.32
CA HIS A 13 -22.04 -8.69 -0.94
C HIS A 13 -22.61 -9.71 0.05
N LEU A 14 -23.43 -10.62 -0.48
CA LEU A 14 -23.99 -11.70 0.32
C LEU A 14 -23.25 -12.99 0.00
N TYR A 15 -22.84 -13.68 1.08
CA TYR A 15 -22.19 -14.98 0.97
C TYR A 15 -22.94 -15.91 1.91
N GLY A 16 -23.91 -16.68 1.38
CA GLY A 16 -24.83 -17.44 2.20
C GLY A 16 -25.64 -16.51 3.08
N ASP A 17 -25.55 -16.66 4.40
CA ASP A 17 -26.26 -15.83 5.37
C ASP A 17 -25.44 -14.62 5.81
N PHE A 18 -24.22 -14.43 5.25
CA PHE A 18 -23.37 -13.33 5.64
C PHE A 18 -23.47 -12.17 4.69
N LYS A 19 -23.49 -10.96 5.26
CA LYS A 19 -23.28 -9.73 4.50
C LYS A 19 -21.86 -9.28 4.72
N ILE A 20 -21.13 -9.07 3.62
CA ILE A 20 -19.76 -8.55 3.69
C ILE A 20 -19.73 -7.20 2.99
N LEU A 21 -19.31 -6.17 3.72
CA LEU A 21 -19.04 -4.87 3.14
C LEU A 21 -17.63 -4.90 2.56
N LEU A 22 -17.55 -4.81 1.25
CA LEU A 22 -16.26 -4.68 0.57
C LEU A 22 -15.93 -3.21 0.38
N VAL A 23 -14.69 -2.87 0.67
CA VAL A 23 -14.15 -1.52 0.51
C VAL A 23 -12.93 -1.62 -0.38
N VAL A 24 -12.78 -0.67 -1.31
CA VAL A 24 -11.59 -0.66 -2.12
C VAL A 24 -10.46 0.04 -1.36
N PHE A 25 -9.35 -0.67 -1.27
CA PHE A 25 -8.06 -0.14 -0.86
C PHE A 25 -7.18 -0.07 -2.10
N PHE A 26 -6.02 0.55 -2.00
CA PHE A 26 -5.02 0.53 -3.06
C PHE A 26 -3.79 -0.18 -2.54
N ILE A 27 -3.50 -1.35 -3.15
CA ILE A 27 -2.37 -2.13 -2.73
C ILE A 27 -1.17 -1.78 -3.60
N ALA A 28 -0.10 -1.33 -2.97
CA ALA A 28 1.15 -1.02 -3.64
C ALA A 28 2.11 -2.19 -3.49
N PHE A 29 2.53 -2.75 -4.62
CA PHE A 29 3.62 -3.71 -4.64
C PHE A 29 4.91 -2.93 -4.84
N LEU A 30 5.84 -3.06 -3.91
CA LEU A 30 7.14 -2.43 -3.97
C LEU A 30 8.08 -3.42 -4.63
N LYS A 31 8.47 -3.13 -5.85
CA LYS A 31 9.27 -4.05 -6.67
C LYS A 31 10.70 -3.52 -6.79
N SER A 32 11.62 -4.43 -7.10
CA SER A 32 13.00 -4.07 -7.32
C SER A 32 13.10 -3.08 -8.49
N GLY A 33 13.68 -1.93 -8.25
CA GLY A 33 13.84 -0.88 -9.27
C GLY A 33 15.08 -1.07 -10.12
N PRO A 34 15.21 -0.27 -11.19
CA PRO A 34 16.32 -0.40 -12.13
C PRO A 34 17.66 0.11 -11.60
N ASN A 35 17.65 0.97 -10.60
CA ASN A 35 18.88 1.53 -10.05
C ASN A 35 19.20 0.92 -8.69
N ARG A 36 20.07 -0.08 -8.70
CA ARG A 36 20.51 -0.77 -7.49
C ARG A 36 22.03 -0.69 -7.31
N SER A 37 22.63 0.35 -7.89
CA SER A 37 24.08 0.56 -7.85
C SER A 37 24.54 1.41 -6.66
N GLN A 38 23.64 1.74 -5.74
CA GLN A 38 24.01 2.49 -4.54
C GLN A 38 25.07 1.73 -3.74
N SER A 39 25.98 2.47 -3.11
CA SER A 39 26.91 1.90 -2.16
C SER A 39 26.14 1.32 -0.97
N GLU A 40 26.79 0.49 -0.18
CA GLU A 40 26.16 -0.06 1.03
C GLU A 40 25.72 1.07 1.98
N GLU A 41 26.53 2.11 2.11
CA GLU A 41 26.20 3.26 2.96
C GLU A 41 24.97 4.00 2.44
N GLU A 42 24.90 4.26 1.13
CA GLU A 42 23.76 4.92 0.53
C GLU A 42 22.48 4.06 0.63
N ALA A 43 22.61 2.76 0.38
CA ALA A 43 21.50 1.83 0.49
C ALA A 43 20.94 1.79 1.92
N ASN A 44 21.82 1.84 2.93
CA ASN A 44 21.40 1.87 4.33
C ASN A 44 20.68 3.17 4.69
N LYS A 45 21.14 4.30 4.15
CA LYS A 45 20.44 5.58 4.35
C LYS A 45 19.07 5.57 3.69
N LEU A 46 18.98 5.03 2.48
CA LEU A 46 17.70 4.89 1.78
C LEU A 46 16.74 3.96 2.53
N GLN A 47 17.25 2.89 3.11
CA GLN A 47 16.44 1.97 3.90
C GLN A 47 15.86 2.67 5.12
N SER A 48 16.66 3.46 5.83
CA SER A 48 16.18 4.24 6.98
C SER A 48 15.11 5.25 6.57
N ALA A 49 15.32 5.96 5.46
CA ALA A 49 14.36 6.94 4.95
C ALA A 49 13.07 6.27 4.46
N HIS A 50 13.18 5.09 3.85
CA HIS A 50 12.05 4.28 3.42
C HIS A 50 11.19 3.85 4.61
N LEU A 51 11.80 3.34 5.68
CA LEU A 51 11.08 2.93 6.87
C LEU A 51 10.40 4.13 7.55
N ALA A 52 11.06 5.28 7.57
CA ALA A 52 10.48 6.51 8.10
C ALA A 52 9.27 6.94 7.26
N HIS A 53 9.35 6.81 5.95
CA HIS A 53 8.23 7.11 5.04
C HIS A 53 7.04 6.20 5.32
N LEU A 54 7.25 4.89 5.44
CA LEU A 54 6.18 3.93 5.74
C LEU A 54 5.52 4.23 7.09
N GLY A 55 6.33 4.54 8.11
CA GLY A 55 5.83 4.93 9.43
C GLY A 55 4.97 6.18 9.37
N LYS A 56 5.39 7.17 8.59
CA LYS A 56 4.64 8.41 8.41
C LYS A 56 3.30 8.15 7.71
N MET A 57 3.27 7.28 6.70
CA MET A 57 2.03 6.91 6.02
C MET A 57 1.02 6.28 6.99
N TYR A 58 1.51 5.43 7.88
CA TYR A 58 0.68 4.83 8.92
C TYR A 58 0.18 5.88 9.92
N GLU A 59 1.07 6.71 10.44
CA GLU A 59 0.71 7.72 11.43
C GLU A 59 -0.29 8.75 10.91
N LEU A 60 -0.20 9.11 9.64
CA LEU A 60 -1.13 10.04 9.00
C LEU A 60 -2.47 9.38 8.62
N GLY A 61 -2.60 8.07 8.82
CA GLY A 61 -3.82 7.34 8.50
C GLY A 61 -3.98 7.01 7.02
N TYR A 62 -2.93 7.15 6.22
CA TYR A 62 -3.00 6.86 4.79
C TYR A 62 -2.77 5.40 4.45
N ALA A 63 -2.02 4.68 5.28
CA ALA A 63 -1.74 3.26 5.07
C ALA A 63 -2.05 2.47 6.32
N ASP A 64 -2.70 1.32 6.14
CA ASP A 64 -3.14 0.50 7.26
C ASP A 64 -2.11 -0.55 7.65
N ILE A 65 -1.35 -1.06 6.68
CA ILE A 65 -0.35 -2.10 6.93
C ILE A 65 0.71 -2.08 5.83
N SER A 66 1.94 -2.33 6.21
CA SER A 66 3.07 -2.44 5.30
C SER A 66 4.00 -3.53 5.80
N GLY A 67 4.67 -4.20 4.90
CA GLY A 67 5.66 -5.19 5.30
C GLY A 67 6.45 -5.72 4.11
N PRO A 68 7.68 -6.23 4.39
CA PRO A 68 8.49 -6.86 3.37
C PRO A 68 8.09 -8.29 3.13
N PHE A 69 8.37 -8.81 1.93
CA PHE A 69 8.26 -10.24 1.68
C PHE A 69 9.49 -10.96 2.26
N GLY A 70 9.28 -12.20 2.66
CA GLY A 70 10.34 -13.02 3.25
C GLY A 70 11.21 -13.77 2.25
N ASP A 71 10.88 -13.70 0.96
CA ASP A 71 11.66 -14.34 -0.10
C ASP A 71 12.53 -13.31 -0.83
N ASP A 72 13.34 -13.77 -1.79
CA ASP A 72 14.23 -12.91 -2.56
C ASP A 72 13.69 -12.60 -3.96
N GLY A 73 12.37 -12.59 -4.12
CA GLY A 73 11.74 -12.29 -5.41
C GLY A 73 11.82 -10.82 -5.79
N ASP A 74 11.30 -10.53 -6.97
CA ASP A 74 11.25 -9.17 -7.52
C ASP A 74 10.33 -8.26 -6.70
N ILE A 75 9.27 -8.80 -6.13
CA ILE A 75 8.36 -8.06 -5.26
C ILE A 75 8.98 -8.06 -3.86
N ARG A 76 9.36 -6.85 -3.40
CA ARG A 76 10.09 -6.70 -2.14
C ARG A 76 9.20 -6.51 -0.93
N GLY A 77 8.00 -5.97 -1.12
CA GLY A 77 7.04 -5.74 -0.04
C GLY A 77 5.73 -5.20 -0.55
N ILE A 78 4.80 -4.97 0.37
CA ILE A 78 3.52 -4.33 0.04
C ILE A 78 3.18 -3.27 1.06
N THR A 79 2.36 -2.30 0.62
CA THR A 79 1.70 -1.33 1.48
C THR A 79 0.24 -1.24 1.04
N ILE A 80 -0.67 -1.26 2.00
CA ILE A 80 -2.09 -1.12 1.72
C ILE A 80 -2.52 0.28 2.09
N TYR A 81 -2.86 1.08 1.08
CA TYR A 81 -3.30 2.46 1.24
C TYR A 81 -4.80 2.54 1.39
N ASN A 82 -5.26 3.31 2.37
CA ASN A 82 -6.67 3.58 2.62
C ASN A 82 -6.90 5.07 2.36
N VAL A 83 -6.94 5.44 1.10
CA VAL A 83 -7.10 6.83 0.66
C VAL A 83 -8.22 6.92 -0.38
N PRO A 84 -8.78 8.12 -0.62
CA PRO A 84 -9.94 8.26 -1.49
C PRO A 84 -9.73 7.91 -2.95
N THR A 85 -8.54 8.13 -3.50
CA THR A 85 -8.32 7.97 -4.94
C THR A 85 -7.04 7.20 -5.25
N TYR A 86 -7.03 6.58 -6.43
CA TYR A 86 -5.83 5.93 -6.98
C TYR A 86 -4.69 6.93 -7.10
N GLU A 87 -4.98 8.13 -7.60
CA GLU A 87 -3.97 9.17 -7.82
C GLU A 87 -3.29 9.59 -6.52
N MET A 88 -4.05 9.67 -5.44
CA MET A 88 -3.48 9.99 -4.14
C MET A 88 -2.58 8.86 -3.65
N ALA A 89 -3.03 7.60 -3.77
CA ALA A 89 -2.21 6.45 -3.39
C ALA A 89 -0.91 6.41 -4.21
N ASP A 90 -1.00 6.65 -5.51
CA ASP A 90 0.14 6.68 -6.41
C ASP A 90 1.15 7.76 -6.00
N SER A 91 0.66 8.96 -5.74
CA SER A 91 1.51 10.08 -5.29
C SER A 91 2.21 9.78 -3.97
N LEU A 92 1.48 9.23 -3.01
CA LEU A 92 2.05 8.89 -1.69
C LEU A 92 3.09 7.77 -1.79
N ALA A 93 2.79 6.72 -2.55
CA ALA A 93 3.71 5.60 -2.72
C ALA A 93 5.00 6.03 -3.42
N ASN A 94 4.87 6.87 -4.45
CA ASN A 94 6.03 7.36 -5.22
C ASN A 94 6.81 8.47 -4.51
N SER A 95 6.33 8.97 -3.37
CA SER A 95 7.07 9.94 -2.58
C SER A 95 8.11 9.29 -1.68
N ASP A 96 8.16 7.97 -1.63
CA ASP A 96 9.18 7.22 -0.89
C ASP A 96 10.57 7.53 -1.45
N PRO A 97 11.54 7.93 -0.62
CA PRO A 97 12.90 8.20 -1.08
C PRO A 97 13.55 7.06 -1.85
N MET A 98 13.23 5.81 -1.50
CA MET A 98 13.77 4.64 -2.17
C MET A 98 13.22 4.50 -3.59
N VAL A 99 11.98 4.92 -3.81
CA VAL A 99 11.36 4.96 -5.13
C VAL A 99 11.97 6.10 -5.95
N LYS A 100 12.13 7.26 -5.33
CA LYS A 100 12.76 8.42 -6.01
C LYS A 100 14.17 8.13 -6.45
N ALA A 101 14.90 7.33 -5.69
CA ALA A 101 16.26 6.92 -6.04
C ALA A 101 16.31 5.83 -7.13
N GLY A 102 15.16 5.29 -7.53
CA GLY A 102 15.09 4.23 -8.53
C GLY A 102 15.45 2.84 -8.01
N ARG A 103 15.61 2.68 -6.70
CA ARG A 103 15.92 1.39 -6.09
C ARG A 103 14.69 0.52 -5.93
N LEU A 104 13.51 1.14 -5.83
CA LEU A 104 12.21 0.48 -5.86
C LEU A 104 11.35 1.12 -6.93
N VAL A 105 10.40 0.36 -7.45
CA VAL A 105 9.32 0.87 -8.30
C VAL A 105 7.99 0.40 -7.72
N ILE A 106 6.95 1.16 -7.97
CA ILE A 106 5.61 0.87 -7.44
C ILE A 106 4.73 0.28 -8.53
N GLU A 107 4.05 -0.82 -8.21
CA GLU A 107 2.96 -1.34 -9.01
C GLU A 107 1.72 -1.25 -8.12
N LEU A 108 0.75 -0.44 -8.52
CA LEU A 108 -0.40 -0.10 -7.70
C LEU A 108 -1.69 -0.67 -8.29
N HIS A 109 -2.49 -1.29 -7.45
CA HIS A 109 -3.77 -1.87 -7.85
C HIS A 109 -4.89 -1.49 -6.88
N PRO A 110 -6.09 -1.20 -7.40
CA PRO A 110 -7.25 -1.17 -6.52
C PRO A 110 -7.54 -2.61 -6.04
N TRP A 111 -7.90 -2.73 -4.78
CA TRP A 111 -8.09 -4.03 -4.15
C TRP A 111 -9.29 -4.00 -3.21
N TRP A 112 -10.24 -4.88 -3.46
CA TRP A 112 -11.43 -4.97 -2.63
C TRP A 112 -11.17 -5.91 -1.46
N ALA A 113 -11.47 -5.43 -0.26
CA ALA A 113 -11.30 -6.22 0.96
C ALA A 113 -12.52 -6.10 1.86
N GLY A 114 -12.78 -7.12 2.67
CA GLY A 114 -13.87 -7.12 3.65
C GLY A 114 -13.57 -6.16 4.79
N LYS A 115 -14.46 -5.21 5.00
CA LYS A 115 -14.34 -4.26 6.09
C LYS A 115 -14.92 -4.86 7.37
N GLY A 116 -14.24 -4.62 8.49
CA GLY A 116 -14.69 -5.11 9.79
C GLY A 116 -14.23 -6.53 10.11
N LEU A 117 -13.39 -7.12 9.25
CA LEU A 117 -12.79 -8.43 9.50
C LEU A 117 -11.34 -8.20 9.95
N PRO A 118 -11.07 -8.25 11.25
CA PRO A 118 -9.72 -7.99 11.74
C PRO A 118 -8.76 -9.14 11.40
N LEU A 119 -7.49 -8.81 11.37
CA LEU A 119 -6.45 -9.82 11.28
C LEU A 119 -6.45 -10.64 12.58
N ARG A 120 -6.10 -11.89 12.46
CA ARG A 120 -6.04 -12.80 13.60
C ARG A 120 -4.62 -13.00 14.10
#